data_da5ba161ae7aed0a8aec29ae05d181e8
#
_entry.id   da5ba161ae7aed0a8aec29ae05d181e8
#
_cell.length_a   1.000
_cell.length_b   1.000
_cell.length_c   1.000
_cell.angle_alpha   90.00
_cell.angle_beta   90.00
_cell.angle_gamma   90.00
#
_symmetry.space_group_name_H-M   'P 1'
#
loop_
_entity.id
_entity.type
_entity.pdbx_description
1 polymer ?
#
loop_
_entity_poly.entity_id
_entity_poly.type
_entity_poly.pdbx_seq_one_letter_code
_entity_poly.pdbx_strand_id
1 'polypeptide(L)'
;MVMSLALQPAHAKDMNLIITLDRADLQRRIDRLFPIQRENELLSVRLHHPQVILTEHSRRIGLRLRVDATAAPQFSVSGRARVDGVLRFASDSGEFYLDDASVEELRIDGVPSLYADQIRQLADGVVRDLLQDQPIYSLGQMGESKRIMGSDIKSVTVRNGKLSVELEMP
;
A
#
# COMPACT_ATOMS: atom_id res chain seq x y z
N MET A 1 27.89 -2.89 58.49
CA MET A 1 27.51 -1.97 57.43
C MET A 1 27.37 -2.79 56.15
N VAL A 2 26.16 -3.20 55.79
CA VAL A 2 25.89 -4.05 54.63
C VAL A 2 25.47 -3.15 53.48
N MET A 3 26.33 -3.00 52.52
CA MET A 3 25.99 -2.29 51.26
C MET A 3 25.15 -3.24 50.42
N SER A 4 23.84 -3.01 50.39
CA SER A 4 22.93 -3.68 49.48
C SER A 4 23.07 -3.07 48.12
N LEU A 5 23.75 -3.79 47.22
CA LEU A 5 23.80 -3.46 45.81
C LEU A 5 22.46 -3.87 45.20
N ALA A 6 21.54 -2.92 45.05
CA ALA A 6 20.33 -3.14 44.29
C ALA A 6 20.73 -3.26 42.83
N LEU A 7 20.72 -4.48 42.30
CA LEU A 7 20.72 -4.71 40.85
C LEU A 7 19.41 -4.16 40.32
N GLN A 8 19.48 -2.97 39.72
CA GLN A 8 18.40 -2.49 38.87
C GLN A 8 18.33 -3.40 37.65
N PRO A 9 17.17 -3.95 37.30
CA PRO A 9 17.04 -4.65 36.03
C PRO A 9 17.35 -3.66 34.93
N ALA A 10 18.36 -3.99 34.14
CA ALA A 10 18.60 -3.27 32.90
C ALA A 10 17.28 -3.33 32.10
N HIS A 11 16.67 -2.19 31.88
CA HIS A 11 15.56 -2.08 30.96
C HIS A 11 16.04 -2.67 29.65
N ALA A 12 15.42 -3.74 29.20
CA ALA A 12 15.59 -4.23 27.85
C ALA A 12 15.26 -3.03 26.96
N LYS A 13 16.25 -2.46 26.31
CA LYS A 13 16.04 -1.42 25.31
C LYS A 13 15.12 -2.05 24.28
N ASP A 14 13.90 -1.52 24.16
CA ASP A 14 13.03 -1.83 23.05
C ASP A 14 13.85 -1.64 21.78
N MET A 15 14.24 -2.75 21.18
CA MET A 15 15.03 -2.70 19.96
C MET A 15 14.06 -2.43 18.82
N ASN A 16 14.04 -1.19 18.35
CA ASN A 16 13.26 -0.80 17.20
C ASN A 16 14.14 -0.86 15.95
N LEU A 17 13.59 -1.42 14.88
CA LEU A 17 14.22 -1.41 13.56
C LEU A 17 13.55 -0.34 12.70
N ILE A 18 14.35 0.59 12.19
CA ILE A 18 13.86 1.62 11.25
C ILE A 18 14.22 1.19 9.84
N ILE A 19 13.20 1.04 9.01
CA ILE A 19 13.33 0.73 7.58
C ILE A 19 12.91 1.95 6.79
N THR A 20 13.77 2.40 5.88
CA THR A 20 13.45 3.49 4.97
C THR A 20 13.19 2.94 3.58
N LEU A 21 11.98 3.17 3.08
CA LEU A 21 11.57 2.79 1.74
C LEU A 21 11.65 4.01 0.82
N ASP A 22 12.43 3.90 -0.23
CA ASP A 22 12.52 4.94 -1.24
C ASP A 22 11.28 4.87 -2.16
N ARG A 23 10.73 6.03 -2.49
CA ARG A 23 9.61 6.16 -3.43
C ARG A 23 9.89 5.46 -4.77
N ALA A 24 11.12 5.57 -5.27
CA ALA A 24 11.50 4.94 -6.55
C ALA A 24 11.43 3.40 -6.48
N ASP A 25 11.80 2.81 -5.35
CA ASP A 25 11.72 1.36 -5.14
C ASP A 25 10.27 0.89 -5.05
N LEU A 26 9.42 1.61 -4.33
CA LEU A 26 7.99 1.35 -4.29
C LEU A 26 7.37 1.48 -5.68
N GLN A 27 7.73 2.51 -6.43
CA GLN A 27 7.22 2.75 -7.78
C GLN A 27 7.54 1.57 -8.71
N ARG A 28 8.79 1.10 -8.71
CA ARG A 28 9.19 -0.05 -9.54
C ARG A 28 8.43 -1.32 -9.22
N ARG A 29 8.15 -1.57 -7.94
CA ARG A 29 7.36 -2.73 -7.52
C ARG A 29 5.93 -2.63 -7.99
N ILE A 30 5.32 -1.49 -7.76
CA ILE A 30 3.92 -1.24 -8.11
C ILE A 30 3.73 -1.25 -9.63
N ASP A 31 4.66 -0.71 -10.40
CA ASP A 31 4.62 -0.76 -11.88
C ASP A 31 4.48 -2.19 -12.41
N ARG A 32 5.05 -3.18 -11.74
CA ARG A 32 4.96 -4.59 -12.15
C ARG A 32 3.60 -5.21 -11.90
N LEU A 33 2.78 -4.64 -11.04
CA LEU A 33 1.45 -5.13 -10.73
C LEU A 33 0.40 -4.68 -11.75
N PHE A 34 0.72 -3.69 -12.57
CA PHE A 34 -0.18 -3.08 -13.55
C PHE A 34 0.32 -3.34 -14.99
N PRO A 35 -0.56 -3.29 -16.00
CA PRO A 35 -1.98 -2.97 -15.97
C PRO A 35 -2.85 -4.11 -15.42
N ILE A 36 -4.03 -3.75 -14.92
CA ILE A 36 -5.03 -4.70 -14.46
C ILE A 36 -6.35 -4.40 -15.14
N GLN A 37 -7.03 -5.45 -15.58
CA GLN A 37 -8.33 -5.35 -16.22
C GLN A 37 -9.33 -6.27 -15.52
N ARG A 38 -10.52 -5.75 -15.31
CA ARG A 38 -11.69 -6.50 -14.84
C ARG A 38 -12.89 -6.13 -15.68
N GLU A 39 -13.80 -7.09 -15.82
CA GLU A 39 -15.03 -6.90 -16.55
C GLU A 39 -16.19 -7.56 -15.83
N ASN A 40 -17.37 -7.03 -16.05
CA ASN A 40 -18.64 -7.63 -15.72
C ASN A 40 -19.54 -7.64 -16.97
N GLU A 41 -20.81 -7.98 -16.82
CA GLU A 41 -21.75 -8.07 -17.93
C GLU A 41 -21.98 -6.73 -18.64
N LEU A 42 -21.73 -5.61 -17.96
CA LEU A 42 -22.04 -4.26 -18.48
C LEU A 42 -20.81 -3.56 -19.06
N LEU A 43 -19.63 -3.74 -18.46
CA LEU A 43 -18.46 -2.98 -18.84
C LEU A 43 -17.13 -3.66 -18.45
N SER A 44 -16.06 -3.21 -19.11
CA SER A 44 -14.69 -3.54 -18.79
C SER A 44 -13.98 -2.31 -18.23
N VAL A 45 -13.20 -2.49 -17.17
CA VAL A 45 -12.38 -1.45 -16.56
C VAL A 45 -10.92 -1.90 -16.54
N ARG A 46 -10.05 -1.04 -17.05
CA ARG A 46 -8.60 -1.23 -17.03
C ARG A 46 -7.95 -0.13 -16.21
N LEU A 47 -7.13 -0.54 -15.24
CA LEU A 47 -6.30 0.35 -14.42
C LEU A 47 -4.85 0.24 -14.87
N HIS A 48 -4.20 1.38 -15.08
CA HIS A 48 -2.82 1.42 -15.58
C HIS A 48 -2.09 2.70 -15.17
N HIS A 49 -0.80 2.78 -15.46
CA HIS A 49 0.09 3.90 -15.14
C HIS A 49 0.02 4.31 -13.65
N PRO A 50 0.31 3.39 -12.74
CA PRO A 50 0.31 3.70 -11.32
C PRO A 50 1.39 4.72 -10.99
N GLN A 51 1.07 5.64 -10.09
CA GLN A 51 1.99 6.64 -9.57
C GLN A 51 1.90 6.68 -8.06
N VAL A 52 2.99 6.34 -7.38
CA VAL A 52 3.05 6.35 -5.92
C VAL A 52 3.01 7.78 -5.40
N ILE A 53 2.13 8.03 -4.44
CA ILE A 53 2.01 9.31 -3.75
C ILE A 53 2.31 9.09 -2.27
N LEU A 54 3.39 9.72 -1.80
CA LEU A 54 3.75 9.79 -0.39
C LEU A 54 3.44 11.19 0.11
N THR A 55 2.50 11.28 1.04
CA THR A 55 2.11 12.55 1.64
C THR A 55 2.79 12.71 3.00
N GLU A 56 3.44 13.85 3.22
CA GLU A 56 4.09 14.18 4.50
C GLU A 56 3.13 13.94 5.67
N HIS A 57 3.65 13.29 6.71
CA HIS A 57 2.94 12.95 7.95
C HIS A 57 1.73 12.01 7.80
N SER A 58 1.54 11.40 6.62
CA SER A 58 0.47 10.42 6.40
C SER A 58 0.96 9.00 6.70
N ARG A 59 0.07 8.17 7.25
CA ARG A 59 0.25 6.72 7.39
C ARG A 59 -0.28 5.96 6.18
N ARG A 60 -1.00 6.63 5.31
CA ARG A 60 -1.58 6.03 4.10
C ARG A 60 -0.67 6.27 2.91
N ILE A 61 -0.58 5.26 2.07
CA ILE A 61 0.12 5.34 0.80
C ILE A 61 -0.92 5.50 -0.29
N GLY A 62 -0.75 6.54 -1.11
CA GLY A 62 -1.60 6.83 -2.23
C GLY A 62 -1.05 6.28 -3.55
N LEU A 63 -1.97 5.94 -4.45
CA LEU A 63 -1.71 5.62 -5.84
C LEU A 63 -2.60 6.47 -6.73
N ARG A 64 -2.01 7.16 -7.70
CA ARG A 64 -2.76 7.76 -8.79
C ARG A 64 -2.73 6.81 -9.98
N LEU A 65 -3.89 6.52 -10.56
CA LEU A 65 -4.06 5.58 -11.64
C LEU A 65 -4.77 6.24 -12.82
N ARG A 66 -4.49 5.76 -14.02
CA ARG A 66 -5.37 5.97 -15.16
C ARG A 66 -6.39 4.86 -15.23
N VAL A 67 -7.60 5.23 -15.64
CA VAL A 67 -8.74 4.32 -15.74
C VAL A 67 -9.28 4.42 -17.16
N ASP A 68 -9.34 3.30 -17.85
CA ASP A 68 -10.08 3.18 -19.10
C ASP A 68 -11.29 2.30 -18.84
N ALA A 69 -12.44 2.74 -19.30
CA ALA A 69 -13.69 1.99 -19.17
C ALA A 69 -14.41 1.90 -20.53
N THR A 70 -14.89 0.71 -20.85
CA THR A 70 -15.57 0.43 -22.11
C THR A 70 -16.84 -0.36 -21.86
N ALA A 71 -17.94 0.15 -22.37
CA ALA A 71 -19.22 -0.56 -22.46
C ALA A 71 -19.67 -0.58 -23.94
N ALA A 72 -19.25 -1.61 -24.65
CA ALA A 72 -19.54 -1.73 -26.08
C ALA A 72 -21.03 -2.08 -26.30
N PRO A 73 -21.69 -1.43 -27.28
CA PRO A 73 -21.21 -0.39 -28.19
C PRO A 73 -21.42 1.05 -27.67
N GLN A 74 -21.83 1.24 -26.40
CA GLN A 74 -22.32 2.52 -25.89
C GLN A 74 -21.24 3.59 -25.73
N PHE A 75 -20.10 3.24 -25.11
CA PHE A 75 -19.03 4.21 -24.88
C PHE A 75 -17.67 3.57 -24.64
N SER A 76 -16.63 4.38 -24.82
CA SER A 76 -15.27 4.13 -24.33
C SER A 76 -14.73 5.44 -23.78
N VAL A 77 -14.30 5.45 -22.53
CA VAL A 77 -13.87 6.65 -21.81
C VAL A 77 -12.60 6.39 -21.01
N SER A 78 -11.86 7.47 -20.79
CA SER A 78 -10.66 7.46 -19.95
C SER A 78 -10.78 8.48 -18.83
N GLY A 79 -10.17 8.17 -17.70
CA GLY A 79 -10.18 9.04 -16.54
C GLY A 79 -9.01 8.79 -15.62
N ARG A 80 -9.15 9.27 -14.40
CA ARG A 80 -8.15 9.14 -13.34
C ARG A 80 -8.81 8.70 -12.05
N ALA A 81 -8.10 7.85 -11.32
CA ALA A 81 -8.49 7.45 -9.97
C ALA A 81 -7.36 7.74 -8.98
N ARG A 82 -7.73 8.02 -7.75
CA ARG A 82 -6.85 8.02 -6.61
C ARG A 82 -7.25 6.90 -5.66
N VAL A 83 -6.27 6.12 -5.27
CA VAL A 83 -6.42 5.00 -4.33
C VAL A 83 -5.54 5.27 -3.14
N ASP A 84 -6.04 5.07 -1.94
CA ASP A 84 -5.26 5.12 -0.72
C ASP A 84 -5.39 3.79 0.04
N GLY A 85 -4.29 3.37 0.68
CA GLY A 85 -4.26 2.18 1.52
C GLY A 85 -3.37 2.36 2.75
N VAL A 86 -3.51 1.47 3.71
CA VAL A 86 -2.72 1.43 4.95
C VAL A 86 -1.62 0.38 4.83
N LEU A 87 -0.39 0.75 5.18
CA LEU A 87 0.73 -0.17 5.14
C LEU A 87 0.58 -1.27 6.19
N ARG A 88 0.68 -2.53 5.75
CA ARG A 88 0.74 -3.73 6.59
C ARG A 88 2.07 -4.45 6.40
N PHE A 89 2.64 -4.93 7.47
CA PHE A 89 3.87 -5.73 7.46
C PHE A 89 3.57 -7.18 7.84
N ALA A 90 3.99 -8.10 6.99
CA ALA A 90 3.97 -9.53 7.27
C ALA A 90 5.36 -9.95 7.78
N SER A 91 5.49 -10.10 9.09
CA SER A 91 6.78 -10.34 9.75
C SER A 91 7.37 -11.73 9.47
N ASP A 92 6.56 -12.69 9.09
CA ASP A 92 6.97 -14.03 8.70
C ASP A 92 7.68 -14.09 7.35
N SER A 93 7.27 -13.24 6.41
CA SER A 93 7.85 -13.15 5.06
C SER A 93 8.73 -11.91 4.84
N GLY A 94 8.64 -10.90 5.73
CA GLY A 94 9.32 -9.62 5.57
C GLY A 94 8.78 -8.77 4.44
N GLU A 95 7.51 -8.91 4.14
CA GLU A 95 6.85 -8.23 3.03
C GLU A 95 5.84 -7.18 3.52
N PHE A 96 5.71 -6.10 2.75
CA PHE A 96 4.76 -5.04 2.98
C PHE A 96 3.63 -5.08 1.97
N TYR A 97 2.41 -4.90 2.46
CA TYR A 97 1.16 -4.88 1.69
C TYR A 97 0.40 -3.58 1.95
N LEU A 98 -0.58 -3.29 1.12
CA LEU A 98 -1.56 -2.23 1.37
C LEU A 98 -2.91 -2.84 1.71
N ASP A 99 -3.32 -2.68 2.95
CA ASP A 99 -4.65 -3.05 3.44
C ASP A 99 -5.62 -1.87 3.29
N ASP A 100 -6.91 -2.18 3.32
CA ASP A 100 -7.99 -1.20 3.22
C ASP A 100 -7.85 -0.27 2.00
N ALA A 101 -7.29 -0.79 0.90
CA ALA A 101 -7.17 -0.03 -0.32
C ALA A 101 -8.55 0.27 -0.90
N SER A 102 -8.80 1.53 -1.17
CA SER A 102 -10.07 2.01 -1.73
C SER A 102 -9.87 3.15 -2.71
N VAL A 103 -10.80 3.25 -3.66
CA VAL A 103 -10.84 4.38 -4.60
C VAL A 103 -11.44 5.59 -3.89
N GLU A 104 -10.59 6.53 -3.50
CA GLU A 104 -10.99 7.77 -2.82
C GLU A 104 -11.55 8.80 -3.80
N GLU A 105 -11.01 8.85 -4.99
CA GLU A 105 -11.40 9.80 -6.02
C GLU A 105 -11.43 9.11 -7.38
N LEU A 106 -12.51 9.33 -8.14
CA LEU A 106 -12.66 8.88 -9.52
C LEU A 106 -13.18 10.03 -10.36
N ARG A 107 -12.42 10.43 -11.38
CA ARG A 107 -12.78 11.48 -12.34
C ARG A 107 -12.82 10.91 -13.73
N ILE A 108 -14.03 10.76 -14.23
CA ILE A 108 -14.32 10.33 -15.60
C ILE A 108 -15.41 11.24 -16.15
N ASP A 109 -15.11 11.94 -17.21
CA ASP A 109 -16.05 12.86 -17.84
C ASP A 109 -16.88 12.15 -18.92
N GLY A 110 -18.11 12.61 -19.12
CA GLY A 110 -18.98 12.16 -20.20
C GLY A 110 -19.64 10.80 -20.01
N VAL A 111 -19.67 10.28 -18.78
CA VAL A 111 -20.26 8.99 -18.42
C VAL A 111 -21.57 9.22 -17.68
N PRO A 112 -22.67 8.53 -18.06
CA PRO A 112 -23.87 8.50 -17.23
C PRO A 112 -23.57 7.99 -15.81
N SER A 113 -24.25 8.56 -14.80
CA SER A 113 -24.00 8.26 -13.37
C SER A 113 -24.10 6.79 -13.02
N LEU A 114 -25.00 6.03 -13.66
CA LEU A 114 -25.10 4.59 -13.47
C LEU A 114 -23.79 3.86 -13.79
N TYR A 115 -23.16 4.21 -14.91
CA TYR A 115 -21.87 3.61 -15.31
C TYR A 115 -20.73 4.11 -14.47
N ALA A 116 -20.73 5.36 -14.02
CA ALA A 116 -19.72 5.90 -13.11
C ALA A 116 -19.65 5.10 -11.81
N ASP A 117 -20.78 4.75 -11.23
CA ASP A 117 -20.86 3.91 -10.02
C ASP A 117 -20.37 2.49 -10.27
N GLN A 118 -20.71 1.90 -11.42
CA GLN A 118 -20.22 0.58 -11.82
C GLN A 118 -18.69 0.55 -12.01
N ILE A 119 -18.14 1.59 -12.64
CA ILE A 119 -16.70 1.73 -12.83
C ILE A 119 -16.01 1.82 -11.47
N ARG A 120 -16.55 2.62 -10.55
CA ARG A 120 -16.01 2.75 -9.19
C ARG A 120 -16.01 1.41 -8.47
N GLN A 121 -17.10 0.68 -8.50
CA GLN A 121 -17.22 -0.63 -7.84
C GLN A 121 -16.23 -1.65 -8.38
N LEU A 122 -16.07 -1.72 -9.70
CA LEU A 122 -15.09 -2.62 -10.32
C LEU A 122 -13.66 -2.21 -9.96
N ALA A 123 -13.35 -0.92 -10.04
CA ALA A 123 -12.03 -0.41 -9.70
C ALA A 123 -11.69 -0.67 -8.22
N ASP A 124 -12.63 -0.45 -7.30
CA ASP A 124 -12.48 -0.73 -5.88
C ASP A 124 -12.19 -2.21 -5.61
N GLY A 125 -12.96 -3.10 -6.23
CA GLY A 125 -12.78 -4.54 -6.07
C GLY A 125 -11.40 -5.00 -6.54
N VAL A 126 -11.00 -4.56 -7.73
CA VAL A 126 -9.68 -4.89 -8.30
C VAL A 126 -8.54 -4.41 -7.43
N VAL A 127 -8.59 -3.16 -7.01
CA VAL A 127 -7.52 -2.54 -6.21
C VAL A 127 -7.38 -3.24 -4.86
N ARG A 128 -8.51 -3.53 -4.21
CA ARG A 128 -8.54 -4.23 -2.93
C ARG A 128 -7.92 -5.61 -3.05
N ASP A 129 -8.40 -6.42 -3.99
CA ASP A 129 -7.95 -7.78 -4.18
C ASP A 129 -6.45 -7.83 -4.53
N LEU A 130 -6.01 -6.97 -5.45
CA LEU A 130 -4.61 -6.93 -5.85
C LEU A 130 -3.67 -6.53 -4.72
N LEU A 131 -3.94 -5.40 -4.07
CA LEU A 131 -3.03 -4.81 -3.09
C LEU A 131 -3.04 -5.56 -1.75
N GLN A 132 -4.10 -6.31 -1.46
CA GLN A 132 -4.17 -7.18 -0.31
C GLN A 132 -3.33 -8.44 -0.50
N ASP A 133 -3.26 -8.97 -1.71
CA ASP A 133 -2.62 -10.26 -2.00
C ASP A 133 -1.20 -10.12 -2.59
N GLN A 134 -0.85 -8.95 -3.10
CA GLN A 134 0.46 -8.70 -3.72
C GLN A 134 1.31 -7.74 -2.88
N PRO A 135 2.54 -8.13 -2.53
CA PRO A 135 3.42 -7.23 -1.77
C PRO A 135 3.85 -6.04 -2.62
N ILE A 136 3.84 -4.86 -2.00
CA ILE A 136 4.35 -3.63 -2.62
C ILE A 136 5.84 -3.42 -2.35
N TYR A 137 6.39 -4.11 -1.37
CA TYR A 137 7.81 -4.09 -1.03
C TYR A 137 8.21 -5.36 -0.28
N SER A 138 9.47 -5.78 -0.42
CA SER A 138 10.04 -6.93 0.29
C SER A 138 11.42 -6.59 0.83
N LEU A 139 11.70 -6.99 2.06
CA LEU A 139 13.02 -6.84 2.68
C LEU A 139 14.06 -7.82 2.15
N GLY A 140 13.67 -8.74 1.26
CA GLY A 140 14.56 -9.75 0.72
C GLY A 140 15.10 -10.68 1.80
N GLN A 141 16.42 -10.94 1.80
CA GLN A 141 17.03 -11.84 2.77
C GLN A 141 16.88 -11.38 4.24
N MET A 142 16.70 -10.09 4.47
CA MET A 142 16.39 -9.59 5.82
C MET A 142 15.01 -10.05 6.30
N GLY A 143 14.07 -10.27 5.37
CA GLY A 143 12.73 -10.76 5.68
C GLY A 143 12.71 -12.18 6.24
N GLU A 144 13.70 -12.99 5.89
CA GLU A 144 13.84 -14.36 6.40
C GLU A 144 14.59 -14.43 7.74
N SER A 145 15.06 -13.28 8.24
CA SER A 145 15.78 -13.21 9.50
C SER A 145 14.85 -13.46 10.68
N LYS A 146 15.24 -14.40 11.56
CA LYS A 146 14.53 -14.64 12.82
C LYS A 146 14.37 -13.39 13.69
N ARG A 147 15.18 -12.36 13.45
CA ARG A 147 15.13 -11.10 14.21
C ARG A 147 13.88 -10.27 13.96
N ILE A 148 13.27 -10.38 12.77
CA ILE A 148 12.08 -9.63 12.42
C ILE A 148 10.79 -10.46 12.53
N MET A 149 10.91 -11.76 12.77
CA MET A 149 9.73 -12.60 13.01
C MET A 149 9.01 -12.15 14.28
N GLY A 150 7.72 -11.91 14.13
CA GLY A 150 6.87 -11.42 15.23
C GLY A 150 6.96 -9.91 15.47
N SER A 151 7.69 -9.17 14.62
CA SER A 151 7.72 -7.71 14.68
C SER A 151 6.42 -7.11 14.15
N ASP A 152 6.00 -6.00 14.74
CA ASP A 152 4.83 -5.24 14.29
C ASP A 152 5.24 -3.81 13.90
N ILE A 153 4.41 -3.17 13.09
CA ILE A 153 4.61 -1.75 12.77
C ILE A 153 4.28 -0.90 13.99
N LYS A 154 5.28 -0.22 14.53
CA LYS A 154 5.13 0.77 15.59
C LYS A 154 4.72 2.13 15.05
N SER A 155 5.37 2.57 13.98
CA SER A 155 5.07 3.85 13.34
C SER A 155 5.39 3.84 11.85
N VAL A 156 4.65 4.65 11.10
CA VAL A 156 4.89 4.93 9.69
C VAL A 156 4.94 6.45 9.53
N THR A 157 6.00 6.96 8.94
CA THR A 157 6.19 8.40 8.74
C THR A 157 6.73 8.66 7.34
N VAL A 158 6.16 9.63 6.66
CA VAL A 158 6.69 10.14 5.38
C VAL A 158 7.46 11.43 5.65
N ARG A 159 8.73 11.46 5.26
CA ARG A 159 9.59 12.64 5.34
C ARG A 159 10.48 12.72 4.11
N ASN A 160 10.53 13.90 3.50
CA ASN A 160 11.37 14.17 2.32
C ASN A 160 11.15 13.18 1.16
N GLY A 161 9.91 12.78 0.93
CA GLY A 161 9.55 11.83 -0.13
C GLY A 161 9.98 10.39 0.14
N LYS A 162 10.38 10.06 1.37
CA LYS A 162 10.74 8.71 1.81
C LYS A 162 9.80 8.22 2.88
N LEU A 163 9.51 6.94 2.85
CA LEU A 163 8.69 6.26 3.84
C LEU A 163 9.59 5.61 4.88
N SER A 164 9.50 6.06 6.12
CA SER A 164 10.18 5.46 7.27
C SER A 164 9.19 4.61 8.05
N VAL A 165 9.52 3.34 8.21
CA VAL A 165 8.73 2.38 8.98
C VAL A 165 9.55 1.96 10.19
N GLU A 166 9.00 2.17 11.38
CA GLU A 166 9.58 1.69 12.62
C GLU A 166 8.88 0.40 13.01
N LEU A 167 9.66 -0.67 13.11
CA LEU A 167 9.19 -1.97 13.58
C LEU A 167 9.58 -2.15 15.04
N GLU A 168 8.62 -2.54 15.86
CA GLU A 168 8.85 -2.99 17.22
C GLU A 168 9.26 -4.45 17.18
N MET A 169 10.47 -4.73 17.65
CA MET A 169 11.00 -6.09 17.71
C MET A 169 10.39 -6.85 18.90
N PRO A 170 10.12 -8.15 18.74
CA PRO A 170 9.57 -8.96 19.83
C PRO A 170 10.52 -9.09 21.02
#